data_089adf49f570f514802c56f93bd9745b
#
_entry.id   089adf49f570f514802c56f93bd9745b
#
_cell.length_a   1.000
_cell.length_b   1.000
_cell.length_c   1.000
_cell.angle_alpha   90.00
_cell.angle_beta   90.00
_cell.angle_gamma   90.00
#
_symmetry.space_group_name_H-M   'P 1'
#
loop_
_entity.id
_entity.type
_entity.pdbx_description
1 polymer ?
#
loop_
_entity_poly.entity_id
_entity_poly.type
_entity_poly.pdbx_seq_one_letter_code
_entity_poly.pdbx_strand_id
1 'polypeptide(L)'
;MMSANLQKHRVAQWALTALAGAVLTACGGSDAPTNDLPAGITQVSSTAYPATAVGKGDTAATQDLLTGGIGKTGLGLATAPAYADPANPTAAELRRNALYSNYRGILDGTTAGGYGSLYGPNVTAAGTVTTSEGLIPGREYVAVLDDGSGRKRTVIAVQVPDSFNPANPCVVLGASSGSRGVYGAIGTAGEWGLKKGCAVAPTDAGTGEGI
;
A
#
# COMPACT_ATOMS: atom_id res chain seq x y z
N MET A 1 11.12 -48.58 54.80
CA MET A 1 10.08 -47.52 54.58
C MET A 1 10.50 -46.43 53.59
N MET A 2 11.35 -46.68 52.61
CA MET A 2 11.88 -45.67 51.68
C MET A 2 11.43 -45.86 50.23
N SER A 3 10.67 -46.90 49.91
CA SER A 3 10.28 -47.18 48.50
C SER A 3 8.94 -46.59 48.08
N ALA A 4 8.05 -46.26 49.02
CA ALA A 4 6.70 -45.81 48.69
C ALA A 4 6.60 -44.30 48.34
N ASN A 5 7.60 -43.48 48.71
CA ASN A 5 7.58 -42.03 48.47
C ASN A 5 8.11 -41.64 47.08
N LEU A 6 9.01 -42.42 46.49
CA LEU A 6 9.52 -42.15 45.14
C LEU A 6 8.49 -42.38 44.05
N GLN A 7 7.55 -43.31 44.29
CA GLN A 7 6.54 -43.67 43.27
C GLN A 7 5.42 -42.61 43.21
N LYS A 8 5.11 -41.93 44.30
CA LYS A 8 4.13 -40.86 44.34
C LYS A 8 4.63 -39.57 43.60
N HIS A 9 5.91 -39.29 43.70
CA HIS A 9 6.47 -38.14 42.98
C HIS A 9 6.57 -38.38 41.46
N ARG A 10 6.81 -39.61 41.02
CA ARG A 10 6.85 -39.94 39.59
C ARG A 10 5.47 -39.87 38.93
N VAL A 11 4.41 -40.30 39.58
CA VAL A 11 3.05 -40.23 39.06
C VAL A 11 2.56 -38.78 38.96
N ALA A 12 2.92 -37.92 39.93
CA ALA A 12 2.58 -36.49 39.88
C ALA A 12 3.32 -35.72 38.77
N GLN A 13 4.57 -36.10 38.48
CA GLN A 13 5.33 -35.50 37.38
C GLN A 13 4.79 -35.89 36.00
N TRP A 14 4.34 -37.12 35.82
CA TRP A 14 3.73 -37.56 34.55
C TRP A 14 2.36 -36.93 34.31
N ALA A 15 1.59 -36.66 35.33
CA ALA A 15 0.30 -35.96 35.21
C ALA A 15 0.45 -34.50 34.84
N LEU A 16 1.47 -33.80 35.35
CA LEU A 16 1.75 -32.43 35.03
C LEU A 16 2.30 -32.24 33.59
N THR A 17 3.13 -33.18 33.12
CA THR A 17 3.62 -33.14 31.71
C THR A 17 2.53 -33.47 30.69
N ALA A 18 1.59 -34.35 31.03
CA ALA A 18 0.45 -34.66 30.16
C ALA A 18 -0.55 -33.48 30.07
N LEU A 19 -0.75 -32.72 31.15
CA LEU A 19 -1.61 -31.53 31.12
C LEU A 19 -0.96 -30.36 30.38
N ALA A 20 0.35 -30.16 30.46
CA ALA A 20 1.08 -29.13 29.72
C ALA A 20 1.09 -29.41 28.20
N GLY A 21 1.14 -30.71 27.80
CA GLY A 21 1.04 -31.10 26.39
C GLY A 21 -0.35 -30.86 25.77
N ALA A 22 -1.42 -31.04 26.56
CA ALA A 22 -2.79 -30.88 26.09
C ALA A 22 -3.21 -29.40 25.92
N VAL A 23 -2.57 -28.49 26.67
CA VAL A 23 -2.86 -27.03 26.54
C VAL A 23 -2.16 -26.43 25.31
N LEU A 24 -1.02 -26.98 24.88
CA LEU A 24 -0.30 -26.51 23.71
C LEU A 24 -0.92 -26.98 22.38
N THR A 25 -1.72 -28.07 22.39
CA THR A 25 -2.43 -28.51 21.18
C THR A 25 -3.79 -27.84 20.99
N ALA A 26 -4.33 -27.15 21.98
CA ALA A 26 -5.59 -26.42 21.86
C ALA A 26 -5.46 -25.01 21.21
N CYS A 27 -4.23 -24.50 21.02
CA CYS A 27 -3.96 -23.25 20.29
C CYS A 27 -3.21 -23.46 18.97
N GLY A 28 -3.10 -24.68 18.50
CA GLY A 28 -2.36 -25.04 17.29
C GLY A 28 -3.27 -25.46 16.15
N GLY A 29 -4.16 -24.60 15.71
CA GLY A 29 -4.56 -24.59 14.32
C GLY A 29 -3.39 -24.01 13.51
N SER A 30 -2.42 -24.83 13.14
CA SER A 30 -1.32 -24.43 12.27
C SER A 30 -1.75 -24.55 10.80
N ASP A 31 -2.82 -23.88 10.44
CA ASP A 31 -2.92 -23.42 9.07
C ASP A 31 -2.13 -22.10 9.03
N ALA A 32 -0.83 -22.22 8.73
CA ALA A 32 -0.08 -21.06 8.28
C ALA A 32 -0.92 -20.42 7.18
N PRO A 33 -1.24 -19.10 7.24
CA PRO A 33 -2.04 -18.48 6.23
C PRO A 33 -1.39 -18.75 4.88
N THR A 34 -2.08 -19.49 4.03
CA THR A 34 -1.63 -19.69 2.65
C THR A 34 -1.63 -18.30 2.01
N ASN A 35 -0.52 -17.93 1.37
CA ASN A 35 -0.43 -16.67 0.64
C ASN A 35 -1.18 -16.76 -0.70
N ASP A 36 -2.21 -17.59 -0.78
CA ASP A 36 -3.05 -17.73 -1.95
C ASP A 36 -4.02 -16.55 -2.06
N LEU A 37 -4.22 -16.05 -3.27
CA LEU A 37 -5.23 -15.03 -3.51
C LEU A 37 -6.62 -15.59 -3.20
N PRO A 38 -7.49 -14.85 -2.51
CA PRO A 38 -8.88 -15.25 -2.31
C PRO A 38 -9.57 -15.53 -3.65
N ALA A 39 -10.55 -16.44 -3.63
CA ALA A 39 -11.33 -16.76 -4.82
C ALA A 39 -11.97 -15.48 -5.41
N GLY A 40 -11.93 -15.35 -6.73
CA GLY A 40 -12.42 -14.19 -7.45
C GLY A 40 -11.42 -13.03 -7.58
N ILE A 41 -10.26 -13.11 -6.94
CA ILE A 41 -9.20 -12.11 -7.11
C ILE A 41 -8.17 -12.62 -8.12
N THR A 42 -7.87 -11.79 -9.11
CA THR A 42 -6.81 -12.03 -10.09
C THR A 42 -5.77 -10.92 -9.98
N GLN A 43 -4.51 -11.27 -9.81
CA GLN A 43 -3.43 -10.32 -9.89
C GLN A 43 -3.21 -9.93 -11.35
N VAL A 44 -3.36 -8.64 -11.67
CA VAL A 44 -3.22 -8.11 -13.03
C VAL A 44 -1.79 -7.68 -13.32
N SER A 45 -1.13 -7.03 -12.35
CA SER A 45 0.23 -6.55 -12.51
C SER A 45 1.02 -6.52 -11.19
N SER A 46 2.35 -6.50 -11.33
CA SER A 46 3.30 -6.22 -10.25
C SER A 46 4.42 -5.38 -10.83
N THR A 47 4.48 -4.11 -10.46
CA THR A 47 5.42 -3.14 -11.05
C THR A 47 6.29 -2.50 -9.99
N ALA A 48 7.61 -2.46 -10.23
CA ALA A 48 8.54 -1.70 -9.41
C ALA A 48 8.63 -0.26 -9.90
N TYR A 49 8.63 0.67 -8.96
CA TYR A 49 8.77 2.11 -9.18
C TYR A 49 9.98 2.63 -8.39
N PRO A 50 11.19 2.53 -8.94
CA PRO A 50 12.43 2.85 -8.22
C PRO A 50 12.74 4.35 -8.12
N ALA A 51 11.92 5.22 -8.71
CA ALA A 51 12.05 6.69 -8.60
C ALA A 51 13.42 7.23 -9.04
N THR A 52 13.97 6.73 -10.14
CA THR A 52 15.36 7.01 -10.56
C THR A 52 15.61 8.44 -11.06
N ALA A 53 14.55 9.19 -11.40
CA ALA A 53 14.68 10.55 -11.89
C ALA A 53 13.45 11.42 -11.61
N VAL A 54 13.65 12.53 -10.93
CA VAL A 54 12.59 13.51 -10.65
C VAL A 54 12.12 14.22 -11.93
N GLY A 55 10.83 14.47 -12.03
CA GLY A 55 10.23 15.20 -13.15
C GLY A 55 10.13 14.40 -14.45
N LYS A 56 10.46 13.12 -14.41
CA LYS A 56 10.50 12.23 -15.57
C LYS A 56 9.38 11.21 -15.62
N GLY A 57 8.41 11.22 -14.77
CA GLY A 57 7.36 10.21 -14.56
C GLY A 57 6.66 9.59 -15.79
N ASP A 58 7.34 9.46 -16.91
CA ASP A 58 6.89 8.91 -18.20
C ASP A 58 7.17 7.42 -18.39
N THR A 59 7.94 6.82 -17.47
CA THR A 59 8.21 5.37 -17.45
C THR A 59 8.10 4.80 -16.03
N ALA A 60 7.88 3.49 -15.90
CA ALA A 60 7.87 2.84 -14.58
C ALA A 60 9.19 3.06 -13.82
N ALA A 61 10.32 3.07 -14.50
CA ALA A 61 11.63 3.27 -13.88
C ALA A 61 11.80 4.67 -13.26
N THR A 62 11.12 5.67 -13.77
CA THR A 62 11.19 7.06 -13.29
C THR A 62 10.05 7.43 -12.36
N GLN A 63 9.01 6.59 -12.25
CA GLN A 63 7.90 6.80 -11.33
C GLN A 63 8.24 6.41 -9.90
N ASP A 64 7.41 6.89 -8.99
CA ASP A 64 7.36 6.54 -7.57
C ASP A 64 5.92 6.18 -7.15
N LEU A 65 5.73 5.78 -5.90
CA LEU A 65 4.41 5.37 -5.40
C LEU A 65 3.46 6.54 -5.13
N LEU A 66 3.97 7.72 -4.79
CA LEU A 66 3.16 8.85 -4.33
C LEU A 66 2.88 9.87 -5.44
N THR A 67 3.91 10.23 -6.22
CA THR A 67 3.84 11.39 -7.12
C THR A 67 3.81 11.02 -8.60
N GLY A 68 3.95 9.72 -8.93
CA GLY A 68 4.11 9.28 -10.31
C GLY A 68 5.40 9.78 -10.96
N GLY A 69 6.43 10.07 -10.15
CA GLY A 69 7.76 10.52 -10.60
C GLY A 69 7.89 12.01 -10.84
N ILE A 70 6.82 12.81 -10.70
CA ILE A 70 6.87 14.26 -10.95
C ILE A 70 7.24 15.06 -9.71
N GLY A 71 7.24 14.45 -8.55
CA GLY A 71 7.64 15.05 -7.30
C GLY A 71 6.71 16.15 -6.79
N LYS A 72 7.11 16.79 -5.70
CA LYS A 72 6.43 17.96 -5.15
C LYS A 72 6.23 19.06 -6.21
N THR A 73 7.29 19.35 -6.97
CA THR A 73 7.26 20.42 -7.97
C THR A 73 6.21 20.15 -9.04
N GLY A 74 6.17 18.93 -9.60
CA GLY A 74 5.21 18.58 -10.63
C GLY A 74 3.78 18.50 -10.11
N LEU A 75 3.55 17.98 -8.91
CA LEU A 75 2.23 17.99 -8.28
C LEU A 75 1.72 19.41 -7.97
N GLY A 76 2.62 20.38 -7.73
CA GLY A 76 2.27 21.77 -7.47
C GLY A 76 1.86 22.55 -8.72
N LEU A 77 2.13 22.07 -9.92
CA LEU A 77 1.78 22.77 -11.16
C LEU A 77 0.25 22.78 -11.37
N ALA A 78 -0.25 23.90 -11.89
CA ALA A 78 -1.69 24.05 -12.20
C ALA A 78 -2.12 23.19 -13.40
N THR A 79 -1.20 22.86 -14.28
CA THR A 79 -1.45 22.06 -15.49
C THR A 79 -0.98 20.64 -15.30
N ALA A 80 -1.83 19.68 -15.66
CA ALA A 80 -1.48 18.26 -15.63
C ALA A 80 -0.29 17.96 -16.57
N PRO A 81 0.54 16.96 -16.27
CA PRO A 81 1.61 16.52 -17.14
C PRO A 81 1.07 16.11 -18.52
N ALA A 82 1.67 16.64 -19.59
CA ALA A 82 1.28 16.28 -20.94
C ALA A 82 1.64 14.83 -21.27
N TYR A 83 0.86 14.22 -22.16
CA TYR A 83 1.22 12.97 -22.82
C TYR A 83 2.21 13.24 -23.96
N ALA A 84 3.15 12.33 -24.16
CA ALA A 84 4.07 12.40 -25.32
C ALA A 84 3.29 12.24 -26.63
N ASP A 85 2.37 11.30 -26.67
CA ASP A 85 1.37 11.14 -27.73
C ASP A 85 -0.03 11.11 -27.12
N PRO A 86 -0.80 12.21 -27.23
CA PRO A 86 -2.15 12.26 -26.65
C PRO A 86 -3.14 11.25 -27.25
N ALA A 87 -2.87 10.75 -28.46
CA ALA A 87 -3.72 9.74 -29.10
C ALA A 87 -3.43 8.33 -28.59
N ASN A 88 -2.21 8.09 -28.09
CA ASN A 88 -1.76 6.78 -27.60
C ASN A 88 -0.94 6.92 -26.32
N PRO A 89 -1.52 7.39 -25.20
CA PRO A 89 -0.79 7.55 -23.94
C PRO A 89 -0.32 6.18 -23.41
N THR A 90 0.88 6.13 -22.87
CA THR A 90 1.40 4.92 -22.22
C THR A 90 0.73 4.68 -20.87
N ALA A 91 0.75 3.44 -20.38
CA ALA A 91 0.23 3.10 -19.04
C ALA A 91 0.92 3.91 -17.93
N ALA A 92 2.23 4.20 -18.07
CA ALA A 92 2.96 5.03 -17.13
C ALA A 92 2.47 6.48 -17.12
N GLU A 93 2.18 7.05 -18.28
CA GLU A 93 1.63 8.40 -18.38
C GLU A 93 0.20 8.49 -17.84
N LEU A 94 -0.63 7.49 -18.12
CA LEU A 94 -1.98 7.40 -17.55
C LEU A 94 -1.92 7.34 -16.02
N ARG A 95 -1.08 6.47 -15.45
CA ARG A 95 -0.88 6.38 -14.00
C ARG A 95 -0.40 7.68 -13.40
N ARG A 96 0.61 8.33 -13.99
CA ARG A 96 1.12 9.63 -13.56
C ARG A 96 0.00 10.69 -13.50
N ASN A 97 -0.82 10.76 -14.54
CA ASN A 97 -1.93 11.71 -14.61
C ASN A 97 -3.05 11.37 -13.62
N ALA A 98 -3.32 10.08 -13.37
CA ALA A 98 -4.27 9.65 -12.36
C ALA A 98 -3.81 10.05 -10.95
N LEU A 99 -2.54 9.85 -10.61
CA LEU A 99 -1.96 10.30 -9.35
C LEU A 99 -2.02 11.83 -9.21
N TYR A 100 -1.60 12.58 -10.23
CA TYR A 100 -1.67 14.04 -10.25
C TYR A 100 -3.10 14.52 -9.99
N SER A 101 -4.07 14.03 -10.74
CA SER A 101 -5.46 14.49 -10.68
C SER A 101 -6.10 14.15 -9.32
N ASN A 102 -5.85 12.96 -8.81
CA ASN A 102 -6.41 12.52 -7.53
C ASN A 102 -5.78 13.25 -6.34
N TYR A 103 -4.47 13.49 -6.38
CA TYR A 103 -3.78 14.26 -5.33
C TYR A 103 -4.34 15.69 -5.25
N ARG A 104 -4.35 16.39 -6.35
CA ARG A 104 -4.84 17.77 -6.43
C ARG A 104 -6.36 17.92 -6.32
N GLY A 105 -7.09 16.87 -6.55
CA GLY A 105 -8.54 16.86 -6.38
C GLY A 105 -9.00 16.96 -4.92
N ILE A 106 -8.10 16.73 -3.96
CA ILE A 106 -8.37 16.79 -2.52
C ILE A 106 -7.52 17.85 -1.84
N LEU A 107 -6.25 18.01 -2.26
CA LEU A 107 -5.31 18.92 -1.63
C LEU A 107 -5.08 20.17 -2.51
N ASP A 108 -5.04 21.32 -1.86
CA ASP A 108 -4.64 22.56 -2.52
C ASP A 108 -3.14 22.51 -2.84
N GLY A 109 -2.77 22.48 -4.11
CA GLY A 109 -1.38 22.45 -4.57
C GLY A 109 -0.68 23.81 -4.56
N THR A 110 -1.28 24.85 -3.94
CA THR A 110 -0.70 26.19 -3.88
C THR A 110 0.06 26.41 -2.57
N THR A 111 1.08 27.26 -2.63
CA THR A 111 1.84 27.68 -1.43
C THR A 111 0.98 28.47 -0.45
N ALA A 112 -0.02 29.20 -0.94
CA ALA A 112 -0.96 29.94 -0.12
C ALA A 112 -1.82 29.02 0.75
N GLY A 113 -2.18 27.81 0.24
CA GLY A 113 -2.87 26.78 1.00
C GLY A 113 -1.97 26.00 1.96
N GLY A 114 -0.66 26.22 1.92
CA GLY A 114 0.31 25.53 2.78
C GLY A 114 1.04 24.36 2.10
N TYR A 115 0.84 24.16 0.80
CA TYR A 115 1.54 23.14 0.05
C TYR A 115 3.06 23.36 0.09
N GLY A 116 3.79 22.31 0.43
CA GLY A 116 5.24 22.35 0.57
C GLY A 116 5.75 22.89 1.91
N SER A 117 4.85 23.36 2.80
CA SER A 117 5.20 23.88 4.13
C SER A 117 4.42 23.23 5.26
N LEU A 118 3.11 23.03 5.10
CA LEU A 118 2.26 22.33 6.08
C LEU A 118 2.00 20.87 5.66
N TYR A 119 1.89 20.61 4.40
CA TYR A 119 1.70 19.31 3.78
C TYR A 119 2.34 19.26 2.40
N GLY A 120 2.36 18.11 1.78
CA GLY A 120 2.98 17.89 0.47
C GLY A 120 4.10 16.85 0.53
N PRO A 121 4.54 16.31 -0.62
CA PRO A 121 5.50 15.20 -0.67
C PRO A 121 6.80 15.47 0.09
N ASN A 122 7.27 16.73 0.12
CA ASN A 122 8.48 17.14 0.82
C ASN A 122 8.33 17.29 2.35
N VAL A 123 7.12 17.19 2.88
CA VAL A 123 6.88 17.22 4.32
C VAL A 123 6.95 15.78 4.84
N THR A 124 7.85 15.51 5.78
CA THR A 124 8.04 14.15 6.32
C THR A 124 6.86 13.68 7.16
N ALA A 125 6.83 12.39 7.49
CA ALA A 125 5.84 11.82 8.41
C ALA A 125 5.85 12.42 9.83
N ALA A 126 6.92 13.12 10.19
CA ALA A 126 7.05 13.87 11.46
C ALA A 126 6.69 15.36 11.33
N GLY A 127 6.21 15.80 10.14
CA GLY A 127 5.89 17.21 9.88
C GLY A 127 7.09 18.09 9.55
N THR A 128 8.28 17.52 9.34
CA THR A 128 9.47 18.29 8.99
C THR A 128 9.48 18.64 7.52
N VAL A 129 9.62 19.91 7.19
CA VAL A 129 9.77 20.38 5.81
C VAL A 129 11.19 20.10 5.31
N THR A 130 11.30 19.50 4.13
CA THR A 130 12.58 19.21 3.48
C THR A 130 12.66 19.92 2.12
N THR A 131 13.83 19.89 1.50
CA THR A 131 14.06 20.38 0.13
C THR A 131 13.89 19.28 -0.92
N SER A 132 13.54 18.05 -0.50
CA SER A 132 13.36 16.92 -1.40
C SER A 132 12.08 17.05 -2.24
N GLU A 133 12.02 16.33 -3.33
CA GLU A 133 10.80 16.19 -4.15
C GLU A 133 9.81 15.17 -3.57
N GLY A 134 10.18 14.45 -2.52
CA GLY A 134 9.32 13.54 -1.78
C GLY A 134 8.96 12.27 -2.53
N LEU A 135 9.82 11.80 -3.44
CA LEU A 135 9.61 10.54 -4.14
C LEU A 135 9.69 9.37 -3.17
N ILE A 136 8.76 8.43 -3.29
CA ILE A 136 8.71 7.21 -2.48
C ILE A 136 8.85 6.00 -3.39
N PRO A 137 10.06 5.42 -3.50
CA PRO A 137 10.26 4.21 -4.29
C PRO A 137 9.59 3.00 -3.62
N GLY A 138 9.23 2.01 -4.44
CA GLY A 138 8.62 0.78 -3.96
C GLY A 138 8.01 -0.06 -5.07
N ARG A 139 7.10 -0.94 -4.69
CA ARG A 139 6.39 -1.83 -5.60
C ARG A 139 4.88 -1.66 -5.46
N GLU A 140 4.20 -1.69 -6.58
CA GLU A 140 2.75 -1.68 -6.65
C GLU A 140 2.24 -2.98 -7.27
N TYR A 141 1.22 -3.54 -6.64
CA TYR A 141 0.47 -4.69 -7.13
C TYR A 141 -0.93 -4.22 -7.46
N VAL A 142 -1.45 -4.62 -8.61
CA VAL A 142 -2.84 -4.34 -8.99
C VAL A 142 -3.57 -5.67 -9.17
N ALA A 143 -4.72 -5.78 -8.55
CA ALA A 143 -5.60 -6.94 -8.64
C ALA A 143 -7.03 -6.50 -8.94
N VAL A 144 -7.80 -7.42 -9.47
CA VAL A 144 -9.23 -7.24 -9.74
C VAL A 144 -10.02 -8.29 -8.99
N LEU A 145 -11.02 -7.85 -8.25
CA LEU A 145 -12.07 -8.72 -7.74
C LEU A 145 -13.25 -8.65 -8.72
N ASP A 146 -13.63 -9.79 -9.28
CA ASP A 146 -14.73 -9.93 -10.22
C ASP A 146 -15.60 -11.11 -9.80
N ASP A 147 -16.93 -10.97 -9.87
CA ASP A 147 -17.87 -12.05 -9.58
C ASP A 147 -18.12 -12.97 -10.79
N GLY A 148 -17.37 -12.79 -11.88
CA GLY A 148 -17.49 -13.53 -13.13
C GLY A 148 -18.60 -13.02 -14.06
N SER A 149 -19.40 -12.05 -13.62
CA SER A 149 -20.45 -11.45 -14.47
C SER A 149 -19.93 -10.36 -15.41
N GLY A 150 -18.72 -9.84 -15.16
CA GLY A 150 -18.15 -8.67 -15.81
C GLY A 150 -18.87 -7.35 -15.50
N ARG A 151 -19.80 -7.37 -14.54
CA ARG A 151 -20.61 -6.20 -14.13
C ARG A 151 -20.26 -5.68 -12.75
N LYS A 152 -19.69 -6.54 -11.88
CA LYS A 152 -19.28 -6.20 -10.52
C LYS A 152 -17.79 -6.40 -10.44
N ARG A 153 -17.07 -5.34 -10.67
CA ARG A 153 -15.63 -5.35 -10.74
C ARG A 153 -15.06 -4.30 -9.79
N THR A 154 -14.13 -4.71 -8.95
CA THR A 154 -13.40 -3.81 -8.04
C THR A 154 -11.92 -3.92 -8.34
N VAL A 155 -11.27 -2.80 -8.58
CA VAL A 155 -9.82 -2.73 -8.69
C VAL A 155 -9.22 -2.44 -7.32
N ILE A 156 -8.21 -3.21 -6.98
CA ILE A 156 -7.46 -3.09 -5.73
C ILE A 156 -6.00 -2.87 -6.11
N ALA A 157 -5.39 -1.84 -5.57
CA ALA A 157 -3.95 -1.69 -5.63
C ALA A 157 -3.34 -1.90 -4.24
N VAL A 158 -2.11 -2.40 -4.20
CA VAL A 158 -1.32 -2.47 -2.97
C VAL A 158 0.04 -1.86 -3.26
N GLN A 159 0.32 -0.75 -2.62
CA GLN A 159 1.58 -0.02 -2.71
C GLN A 159 2.45 -0.36 -1.51
N VAL A 160 3.62 -0.94 -1.74
CA VAL A 160 4.58 -1.33 -0.70
C VAL A 160 5.83 -0.49 -0.89
N PRO A 161 6.09 0.51 -0.04
CA PRO A 161 7.30 1.32 -0.14
C PRO A 161 8.54 0.50 0.24
N ASP A 162 9.70 0.85 -0.30
CA ASP A 162 10.97 0.17 0.03
C ASP A 162 11.34 0.28 1.52
N SER A 163 10.75 1.26 2.22
CA SER A 163 10.88 1.43 3.67
C SER A 163 9.95 0.53 4.50
N PHE A 164 9.10 -0.30 3.88
CA PHE A 164 8.22 -1.21 4.59
C PHE A 164 8.99 -2.22 5.42
N ASN A 165 8.64 -2.35 6.69
CA ASN A 165 9.29 -3.30 7.60
C ASN A 165 8.39 -4.51 7.87
N PRO A 166 8.69 -5.69 7.30
CA PRO A 166 7.87 -6.89 7.50
C PRO A 166 7.94 -7.45 8.93
N ALA A 167 8.95 -7.07 9.74
CA ALA A 167 9.04 -7.46 11.14
C ALA A 167 8.12 -6.63 12.04
N ASN A 168 7.69 -5.45 11.58
CA ASN A 168 6.72 -4.58 12.26
C ASN A 168 5.77 -4.00 11.21
N PRO A 169 4.90 -4.82 10.62
CA PRO A 169 4.10 -4.42 9.49
C PRO A 169 2.97 -3.47 9.87
N CYS A 170 2.69 -2.51 9.02
CA CYS A 170 1.47 -1.71 9.07
C CYS A 170 0.83 -1.65 7.67
N VAL A 171 -0.50 -1.65 7.64
CA VAL A 171 -1.29 -1.53 6.41
C VAL A 171 -2.31 -0.41 6.58
N VAL A 172 -2.42 0.44 5.57
CA VAL A 172 -3.41 1.51 5.50
C VAL A 172 -4.38 1.20 4.37
N LEU A 173 -5.66 1.12 4.69
CA LEU A 173 -6.72 0.92 3.70
C LEU A 173 -7.26 2.28 3.26
N GLY A 174 -7.44 2.47 1.95
CA GLY A 174 -7.93 3.70 1.37
C GLY A 174 -9.02 3.44 0.33
N ALA A 175 -10.28 3.36 0.74
CA ALA A 175 -11.38 3.30 -0.22
C ALA A 175 -11.53 4.64 -0.96
N SER A 176 -11.59 4.58 -2.29
CA SER A 176 -11.86 5.74 -3.12
C SER A 176 -13.32 6.20 -2.99
N SER A 177 -13.56 7.48 -3.20
CA SER A 177 -14.92 8.00 -3.47
C SER A 177 -15.27 7.68 -4.93
N GLY A 178 -16.25 6.85 -5.17
CA GLY A 178 -16.82 6.34 -6.41
C GLY A 178 -16.31 6.80 -7.79
N SER A 179 -16.00 8.06 -8.00
CA SER A 179 -15.64 8.63 -9.31
C SER A 179 -14.15 8.87 -9.53
N ARG A 180 -13.27 8.42 -8.60
CA ARG A 180 -11.86 8.78 -8.62
C ARG A 180 -10.89 7.65 -8.97
N GLY A 181 -11.41 6.46 -9.27
CA GLY A 181 -10.58 5.30 -9.52
C GLY A 181 -9.75 4.86 -8.30
N VAL A 182 -8.82 3.95 -8.51
CA VAL A 182 -8.06 3.31 -7.43
C VAL A 182 -7.16 4.28 -6.64
N TYR A 183 -6.72 5.38 -7.24
CA TYR A 183 -5.86 6.36 -6.55
C TYR A 183 -6.62 7.47 -5.82
N GLY A 184 -7.95 7.36 -5.66
CA GLY A 184 -8.77 8.41 -5.08
C GLY A 184 -8.37 8.87 -3.67
N ALA A 185 -7.70 8.02 -2.90
CA ALA A 185 -7.22 8.34 -1.55
C ALA A 185 -5.70 8.65 -1.48
N ILE A 186 -5.03 8.85 -2.62
CA ILE A 186 -3.55 9.00 -2.64
C ILE A 186 -3.05 10.21 -1.84
N GLY A 187 -3.72 11.35 -1.94
CA GLY A 187 -3.34 12.59 -1.24
C GLY A 187 -3.70 12.60 0.25
N THR A 188 -4.40 11.59 0.75
CA THR A 188 -4.82 11.47 2.15
C THR A 188 -4.21 10.24 2.79
N ALA A 189 -4.94 9.13 2.84
CA ALA A 189 -4.49 7.86 3.41
C ALA A 189 -3.21 7.34 2.74
N GLY A 190 -3.09 7.51 1.42
CA GLY A 190 -1.93 7.08 0.65
C GLY A 190 -0.65 7.80 1.07
N GLU A 191 -0.62 9.11 1.01
CA GLU A 191 0.55 9.92 1.39
C GLU A 191 0.98 9.63 2.83
N TRP A 192 0.01 9.65 3.75
CA TRP A 192 0.30 9.38 5.16
C TRP A 192 0.90 7.98 5.37
N GLY A 193 0.28 6.95 4.79
CA GLY A 193 0.72 5.57 4.94
C GLY A 193 2.11 5.33 4.35
N LEU A 194 2.33 5.75 3.11
CA LEU A 194 3.60 5.58 2.42
C LEU A 194 4.76 6.26 3.16
N LYS A 195 4.56 7.48 3.67
CA LYS A 195 5.56 8.22 4.45
C LYS A 195 5.88 7.56 5.80
N LYS A 196 4.94 6.80 6.37
CA LYS A 196 5.15 6.02 7.59
C LYS A 196 5.81 4.66 7.33
N GLY A 197 6.07 4.31 6.08
CA GLY A 197 6.58 2.98 5.70
C GLY A 197 5.52 1.88 5.77
N CYS A 198 4.24 2.23 5.77
CA CYS A 198 3.16 1.27 5.71
C CYS A 198 2.91 0.81 4.27
N ALA A 199 2.45 -0.41 4.08
CA ALA A 199 1.77 -0.79 2.86
C ALA A 199 0.42 -0.04 2.77
N VAL A 200 0.09 0.48 1.59
CA VAL A 200 -1.18 1.17 1.35
C VAL A 200 -2.00 0.38 0.36
N ALA A 201 -3.24 0.05 0.71
CA ALA A 201 -4.14 -0.73 -0.13
C ALA A 201 -5.38 0.11 -0.51
N PRO A 202 -5.31 0.89 -1.59
CA PRO A 202 -6.46 1.61 -2.12
C PRO A 202 -7.36 0.71 -2.97
N THR A 203 -8.66 1.06 -3.01
CA THR A 203 -9.66 0.42 -3.86
C THR A 203 -10.49 1.48 -4.58
N ASP A 204 -11.10 1.12 -5.71
CA ASP A 204 -11.88 2.02 -6.57
C ASP A 204 -13.37 2.13 -6.18
N ALA A 205 -13.79 1.66 -5.04
CA ALA A 205 -15.19 1.65 -4.61
C ALA A 205 -16.14 0.77 -5.48
N GLY A 206 -15.61 -0.14 -6.28
CA GLY A 206 -16.40 -1.11 -7.06
C GLY A 206 -16.91 -0.58 -8.41
N THR A 207 -16.33 0.49 -8.92
CA THR A 207 -16.65 1.02 -10.26
C THR A 207 -15.88 0.32 -11.39
N GLY A 208 -14.84 -0.43 -11.05
CA GLY A 208 -13.96 -1.10 -12.01
C GLY A 208 -12.96 -0.17 -12.70
N GLU A 209 -12.86 1.06 -12.22
CA GLU A 209 -11.94 2.07 -12.75
C GLU A 209 -10.57 1.95 -12.08
N GLY A 210 -9.68 1.17 -12.67
CA GLY A 210 -8.32 1.00 -12.19
C GLY A 210 -7.45 2.20 -12.53
N ILE A 211 -7.04 2.27 -13.74
CA ILE A 211 -6.11 3.26 -14.29
C ILE A 211 -6.56 3.60 -15.71
#